data_297ddfb8bbd1a8e785708e02f8cf392a
#
_entry.id   297ddfb8bbd1a8e785708e02f8cf392a
#
_cell.length_a   1.000
_cell.length_b   1.000
_cell.length_c   1.000
_cell.angle_alpha   90.00
_cell.angle_beta   90.00
_cell.angle_gamma   90.00
#
_symmetry.space_group_name_H-M   'P 1'
#
loop_
_entity.id
_entity.type
_entity.pdbx_description
1 polymer ?
#
loop_
_entity_poly.entity_id
_entity_poly.type
_entity_poly.pdbx_seq_one_letter_code
_entity_poly.pdbx_strand_id
1 'polypeptide(L)'
;MTKDMTTGPITPLLVNFTIPLVLGNLFQLTYNAVDSIIVGKFVGEDALAAVGTSNPLMTLAILFINGVCLGAGILVSLAFGAGNTELVERQVSTTSIAGSVFSLVFSLTCVILANPLLRLLQVPEEILPIAVNYLRIVFGGLLFTFFYNFLAATMRALGDSKSALYFLMISSVLNIGGDLFFVEVLDWGSEGCALSTVLSEALCCVFCLIYIRWKVPVLQLGRRWFIFDSSLLKKTISYGWTSAMQQATVQLGKIAIQAIVNTMGVNAMAAFAAAGRIDDFAYVPQQNIGHATTTLMAQNRGASKKERVRASFFCGLKLEFLYAIFITAVCFFFAEPIIRLFVTDAAVVHLGVRFLKLVSLFYLMPSLTNGIQGGFRGLGDLKITLNSSTLNMAGRVAAAAVFVLLMKMDIEALPYSYVVGWILMLVYEAPMMVKYLRKGEL
;
A
#
# COMPACT_ATOMS: atom_id res chain seq x y z
N MET A 1 -10.03 -20.10 2.91
CA MET A 1 -9.44 -21.21 3.69
C MET A 1 -7.93 -21.07 3.64
N THR A 2 -7.27 -21.25 4.77
CA THR A 2 -5.79 -21.25 4.85
C THR A 2 -5.21 -22.23 3.85
N LYS A 3 -4.16 -21.83 3.15
CA LYS A 3 -3.53 -22.64 2.13
C LYS A 3 -2.03 -22.77 2.40
N ASP A 4 -1.57 -24.00 2.58
CA ASP A 4 -0.15 -24.29 2.62
C ASP A 4 0.46 -24.05 1.23
N MET A 5 1.33 -23.05 1.11
CA MET A 5 2.01 -22.71 -0.13
C MET A 5 3.39 -23.38 -0.24
N THR A 6 3.72 -24.27 0.71
CA THR A 6 4.99 -25.01 0.70
C THR A 6 4.91 -26.29 -0.14
N THR A 7 3.73 -26.63 -0.67
CA THR A 7 3.46 -27.83 -1.49
C THR A 7 2.77 -27.45 -2.81
N GLY A 8 2.80 -28.34 -3.79
CA GLY A 8 2.15 -28.13 -5.10
C GLY A 8 2.92 -27.22 -6.08
N PRO A 9 2.38 -26.99 -7.28
CA PRO A 9 3.04 -26.21 -8.33
C PRO A 9 3.05 -24.71 -8.00
N ILE A 10 4.22 -24.07 -8.11
CA ILE A 10 4.48 -22.69 -7.68
C ILE A 10 3.67 -21.66 -8.47
N THR A 11 3.67 -21.78 -9.82
CA THR A 11 3.01 -20.78 -10.69
C THR A 11 1.50 -20.65 -10.42
N PRO A 12 0.70 -21.75 -10.39
CA PRO A 12 -0.71 -21.65 -10.04
C PRO A 12 -0.95 -21.14 -8.60
N LEU A 13 -0.06 -21.47 -7.65
CA LEU A 13 -0.15 -20.97 -6.28
C LEU A 13 0.02 -19.46 -6.26
N LEU A 14 1.06 -18.93 -6.94
CA LEU A 14 1.35 -17.52 -6.99
C LEU A 14 0.25 -16.75 -7.73
N VAL A 15 -0.19 -17.19 -8.90
CA VAL A 15 -1.24 -16.52 -9.69
C VAL A 15 -2.58 -16.50 -8.94
N ASN A 16 -3.02 -17.65 -8.40
CA ASN A 16 -4.29 -17.74 -7.66
C ASN A 16 -4.28 -16.92 -6.36
N PHE A 17 -3.11 -16.69 -5.79
CA PHE A 17 -2.96 -15.83 -4.61
C PHE A 17 -2.89 -14.34 -5.00
N THR A 18 -2.24 -14.01 -6.13
CA THR A 18 -2.06 -12.63 -6.60
C THR A 18 -3.37 -12.02 -7.11
N ILE A 19 -4.18 -12.77 -7.87
CA ILE A 19 -5.41 -12.24 -8.47
C ILE A 19 -6.35 -11.61 -7.43
N PRO A 20 -6.69 -12.25 -6.29
CA PRO A 20 -7.53 -11.61 -5.28
C PRO A 20 -6.90 -10.36 -4.65
N LEU A 21 -5.57 -10.31 -4.52
CA LEU A 21 -4.87 -9.12 -4.01
C LEU A 21 -5.01 -7.94 -4.97
N VAL A 22 -4.79 -8.20 -6.27
CA VAL A 22 -4.94 -7.17 -7.31
C VAL A 22 -6.37 -6.66 -7.36
N LEU A 23 -7.35 -7.58 -7.41
CA LEU A 23 -8.76 -7.22 -7.42
C LEU A 23 -9.16 -6.42 -6.17
N GLY A 24 -8.65 -6.80 -5.00
CA GLY A 24 -8.89 -6.08 -3.76
C GLY A 24 -8.37 -4.64 -3.80
N ASN A 25 -7.14 -4.44 -4.25
CA ASN A 25 -6.57 -3.11 -4.31
C ASN A 25 -7.20 -2.24 -5.42
N LEU A 26 -7.56 -2.83 -6.57
CA LEU A 26 -8.32 -2.10 -7.60
C LEU A 26 -9.71 -1.70 -7.09
N PHE A 27 -10.38 -2.60 -6.36
CA PHE A 27 -11.65 -2.30 -5.73
C PHE A 27 -11.51 -1.17 -4.68
N GLN A 28 -10.40 -1.17 -3.91
CA GLN A 28 -10.10 -0.11 -2.95
C GLN A 28 -9.92 1.26 -3.63
N LEU A 29 -9.19 1.31 -4.76
CA LEU A 29 -9.07 2.56 -5.53
C LEU A 29 -10.43 3.07 -6.02
N THR A 30 -11.29 2.16 -6.44
CA THR A 30 -12.64 2.50 -6.94
C THR A 30 -13.53 3.05 -5.83
N TYR A 31 -13.58 2.40 -4.67
CA TYR A 31 -14.45 2.89 -3.59
C TYR A 31 -13.97 4.22 -3.01
N ASN A 32 -12.66 4.47 -2.92
CA ASN A 32 -12.12 5.78 -2.51
C ASN A 32 -12.56 6.91 -3.47
N ALA A 33 -12.67 6.60 -4.77
CA ALA A 33 -13.22 7.55 -5.73
C ALA A 33 -14.72 7.80 -5.51
N VAL A 34 -15.49 6.75 -5.21
CA VAL A 34 -16.94 6.85 -4.89
C VAL A 34 -17.17 7.70 -3.65
N ASP A 35 -16.39 7.47 -2.57
CA ASP A 35 -16.45 8.27 -1.34
C ASP A 35 -16.22 9.76 -1.63
N SER A 36 -15.19 10.10 -2.40
CA SER A 36 -14.93 11.48 -2.82
C SER A 36 -16.09 12.10 -3.64
N ILE A 37 -16.76 11.30 -4.48
CA ILE A 37 -17.92 11.74 -5.25
C ILE A 37 -19.12 12.01 -4.32
N ILE A 38 -19.35 11.15 -3.32
CA ILE A 38 -20.43 11.32 -2.34
C ILE A 38 -20.20 12.61 -1.56
N VAL A 39 -18.99 12.84 -1.02
CA VAL A 39 -18.66 14.08 -0.30
C VAL A 39 -18.87 15.30 -1.19
N GLY A 40 -18.32 15.32 -2.40
CA GLY A 40 -18.44 16.46 -3.31
C GLY A 40 -19.87 16.76 -3.77
N LYS A 41 -20.67 15.73 -4.01
CA LYS A 41 -22.03 15.89 -4.56
C LYS A 41 -23.08 16.21 -3.50
N PHE A 42 -23.00 15.59 -2.32
CA PHE A 42 -24.03 15.67 -1.29
C PHE A 42 -23.67 16.61 -0.13
N VAL A 43 -22.36 16.81 0.16
CA VAL A 43 -21.95 17.72 1.25
C VAL A 43 -21.53 19.10 0.74
N GLY A 44 -20.86 19.14 -0.41
CA GLY A 44 -20.47 20.38 -1.05
C GLY A 44 -18.96 20.56 -1.22
N GLU A 45 -18.59 21.70 -1.84
CA GLU A 45 -17.21 21.98 -2.25
C GLU A 45 -16.26 22.20 -1.06
N ASP A 46 -16.72 22.88 -0.01
CA ASP A 46 -15.92 23.15 1.20
C ASP A 46 -15.56 21.85 1.93
N ALA A 47 -16.50 20.91 2.02
CA ALA A 47 -16.27 19.62 2.62
C ALA A 47 -15.31 18.77 1.76
N LEU A 48 -15.46 18.79 0.44
CA LEU A 48 -14.54 18.11 -0.47
C LEU A 48 -13.13 18.67 -0.37
N ALA A 49 -12.99 20.00 -0.27
CA ALA A 49 -11.70 20.67 -0.06
C ALA A 49 -11.10 20.29 1.31
N ALA A 50 -11.90 20.26 2.38
CA ALA A 50 -11.46 19.87 3.71
C ALA A 50 -10.97 18.42 3.78
N VAL A 51 -11.71 17.47 3.16
CA VAL A 51 -11.30 16.07 3.03
C VAL A 51 -10.03 15.95 2.18
N GLY A 52 -9.97 16.67 1.06
CA GLY A 52 -8.81 16.67 0.16
C GLY A 52 -7.52 17.15 0.85
N THR A 53 -7.60 18.22 1.66
CA THR A 53 -6.46 18.75 2.42
C THR A 53 -6.05 17.84 3.60
N SER A 54 -6.98 17.02 4.10
CA SER A 54 -6.72 16.03 5.17
C SER A 54 -6.07 14.74 4.64
N ASN A 55 -6.25 14.41 3.36
CA ASN A 55 -5.78 13.17 2.74
C ASN A 55 -4.28 12.86 2.92
N PRO A 56 -3.34 13.82 2.78
CA PRO A 56 -1.92 13.51 2.96
C PRO A 56 -1.59 13.00 4.38
N LEU A 57 -2.20 13.59 5.40
CA LEU A 57 -2.00 13.22 6.81
C LEU A 57 -2.64 11.86 7.10
N MET A 58 -3.85 11.65 6.64
CA MET A 58 -4.56 10.37 6.76
C MET A 58 -3.78 9.25 6.06
N THR A 59 -3.35 9.47 4.82
CA THR A 59 -2.57 8.50 4.04
C THR A 59 -1.28 8.15 4.76
N LEU A 60 -0.55 9.12 5.30
CA LEU A 60 0.69 8.88 6.04
C LEU A 60 0.43 7.98 7.27
N ALA A 61 -0.62 8.26 8.05
CA ALA A 61 -0.99 7.46 9.22
C ALA A 61 -1.35 6.01 8.84
N ILE A 62 -2.16 5.83 7.80
CA ILE A 62 -2.57 4.51 7.30
C ILE A 62 -1.37 3.73 6.76
N LEU A 63 -0.48 4.36 5.99
CA LEU A 63 0.71 3.72 5.45
C LEU A 63 1.65 3.25 6.57
N PHE A 64 1.75 4.03 7.66
CA PHE A 64 2.54 3.63 8.81
C PHE A 64 1.97 2.36 9.47
N ILE A 65 0.65 2.31 9.69
CA ILE A 65 -0.06 1.12 10.20
C ILE A 65 0.13 -0.07 9.24
N ASN A 66 -0.06 0.14 7.94
CA ASN A 66 0.12 -0.90 6.91
C ASN A 66 1.53 -1.48 6.91
N GLY A 67 2.56 -0.63 7.09
CA GLY A 67 3.94 -1.08 7.22
C GLY A 67 4.13 -2.01 8.41
N VAL A 68 3.57 -1.67 9.57
CA VAL A 68 3.61 -2.52 10.78
C VAL A 68 2.91 -3.86 10.51
N CYS A 69 1.73 -3.83 9.90
CA CYS A 69 0.96 -5.05 9.56
C CYS A 69 1.69 -5.93 8.54
N LEU A 70 2.36 -5.33 7.55
CA LEU A 70 3.17 -6.05 6.57
C LEU A 70 4.35 -6.78 7.24
N GLY A 71 5.08 -6.08 8.11
CA GLY A 71 6.19 -6.67 8.85
C GLY A 71 5.75 -7.85 9.73
N ALA A 72 4.63 -7.69 10.45
CA ALA A 72 4.04 -8.76 11.25
C ALA A 72 3.59 -9.95 10.36
N GLY A 73 2.98 -9.68 9.21
CA GLY A 73 2.55 -10.70 8.25
C GLY A 73 3.69 -11.58 7.73
N ILE A 74 4.88 -11.01 7.50
CA ILE A 74 6.07 -11.76 7.10
C ILE A 74 6.47 -12.76 8.20
N LEU A 75 6.48 -12.33 9.47
CA LEU A 75 6.82 -13.20 10.61
C LEU A 75 5.79 -14.32 10.79
N VAL A 76 4.50 -14.03 10.61
CA VAL A 76 3.44 -15.04 10.63
C VAL A 76 3.62 -16.03 9.48
N SER A 77 3.95 -15.55 8.25
CA SER A 77 4.20 -16.43 7.10
C SER A 77 5.37 -17.40 7.36
N LEU A 78 6.46 -16.91 7.95
CA LEU A 78 7.61 -17.72 8.32
C LEU A 78 7.24 -18.82 9.34
N ALA A 79 6.50 -18.43 10.39
CA ALA A 79 6.07 -19.36 11.43
C ALA A 79 5.08 -20.42 10.89
N PHE A 80 4.14 -20.01 10.05
CA PHE A 80 3.17 -20.89 9.41
C PHE A 80 3.84 -21.88 8.47
N GLY A 81 4.77 -21.41 7.64
CA GLY A 81 5.55 -22.26 6.74
C GLY A 81 6.40 -23.29 7.48
N ALA A 82 6.91 -22.96 8.67
CA ALA A 82 7.63 -23.88 9.55
C ALA A 82 6.72 -24.96 10.18
N GLY A 83 5.41 -24.90 9.97
CA GLY A 83 4.45 -25.79 10.63
C GLY A 83 4.32 -25.56 12.14
N ASN A 84 4.89 -24.46 12.64
CA ASN A 84 4.91 -24.16 14.08
C ASN A 84 3.66 -23.31 14.46
N THR A 85 2.56 -24.00 14.71
CA THR A 85 1.28 -23.35 15.08
C THR A 85 1.38 -22.57 16.40
N GLU A 86 2.14 -23.04 17.36
CA GLU A 86 2.36 -22.34 18.62
C GLU A 86 3.07 -20.99 18.39
N LEU A 87 4.08 -20.95 17.51
CA LEU A 87 4.76 -19.72 17.17
C LEU A 87 3.84 -18.76 16.42
N VAL A 88 2.95 -19.25 15.53
CA VAL A 88 1.91 -18.44 14.87
C VAL A 88 0.99 -17.81 15.91
N GLU A 89 0.47 -18.62 16.85
CA GLU A 89 -0.41 -18.15 17.92
C GLU A 89 0.25 -17.06 18.77
N ARG A 90 1.48 -17.30 19.23
CA ARG A 90 2.26 -16.34 20.04
C ARG A 90 2.57 -15.06 19.25
N GLN A 91 2.91 -15.18 17.98
CA GLN A 91 3.20 -14.02 17.10
C GLN A 91 1.94 -13.17 16.90
N VAL A 92 0.82 -13.80 16.57
CA VAL A 92 -0.46 -13.10 16.36
C VAL A 92 -0.94 -12.44 17.66
N SER A 93 -0.90 -13.15 18.79
CA SER A 93 -1.27 -12.61 20.10
C SER A 93 -0.40 -11.42 20.50
N THR A 94 0.94 -11.57 20.45
CA THR A 94 1.89 -10.50 20.78
C THR A 94 1.67 -9.27 19.91
N THR A 95 1.47 -9.47 18.61
CA THR A 95 1.23 -8.36 17.68
C THR A 95 -0.11 -7.69 17.93
N SER A 96 -1.17 -8.46 18.25
CA SER A 96 -2.48 -7.91 18.59
C SER A 96 -2.41 -7.02 19.83
N ILE A 97 -1.75 -7.47 20.88
CA ILE A 97 -1.61 -6.70 22.13
C ILE A 97 -0.77 -5.44 21.90
N ALA A 98 0.43 -5.61 21.35
CA ALA A 98 1.34 -4.50 21.13
C ALA A 98 0.79 -3.49 20.11
N GLY A 99 0.18 -3.99 19.04
CA GLY A 99 -0.46 -3.16 18.02
C GLY A 99 -1.68 -2.40 18.54
N SER A 100 -2.46 -2.98 19.45
CA SER A 100 -3.55 -2.27 20.12
C SER A 100 -3.03 -1.11 20.96
N VAL A 101 -2.02 -1.35 21.79
CA VAL A 101 -1.41 -0.28 22.59
C VAL A 101 -0.79 0.79 21.68
N PHE A 102 -0.04 0.37 20.67
CA PHE A 102 0.56 1.29 19.70
C PHE A 102 -0.50 2.12 18.98
N SER A 103 -1.54 1.49 18.42
CA SER A 103 -2.56 2.20 17.64
C SER A 103 -3.41 3.13 18.50
N LEU A 104 -3.67 2.80 19.79
CA LEU A 104 -4.34 3.70 20.71
C LEU A 104 -3.49 4.94 21.03
N VAL A 105 -2.21 4.75 21.36
CA VAL A 105 -1.30 5.87 21.62
C VAL A 105 -1.12 6.73 20.36
N PHE A 106 -0.95 6.09 19.20
CA PHE A 106 -0.80 6.77 17.93
C PHE A 106 -2.07 7.54 17.53
N SER A 107 -3.24 6.93 17.69
CA SER A 107 -4.55 7.55 17.50
C SER A 107 -4.70 8.80 18.37
N LEU A 108 -4.47 8.68 19.67
CA LEU A 108 -4.57 9.82 20.60
C LEU A 108 -3.61 10.95 20.22
N THR A 109 -2.37 10.61 19.87
CA THR A 109 -1.37 11.59 19.41
C THR A 109 -1.84 12.29 18.14
N CYS A 110 -2.33 11.55 17.14
CA CYS A 110 -2.83 12.11 15.89
C CYS A 110 -4.07 12.99 16.09
N VAL A 111 -5.01 12.60 16.96
CA VAL A 111 -6.20 13.41 17.29
C VAL A 111 -5.81 14.75 17.93
N ILE A 112 -4.84 14.74 18.85
CA ILE A 112 -4.34 15.98 19.49
C ILE A 112 -3.62 16.85 18.47
N LEU A 113 -2.80 16.25 17.61
CA LEU A 113 -1.99 16.97 16.62
C LEU A 113 -2.76 17.34 15.35
N ALA A 114 -4.01 16.91 15.16
CA ALA A 114 -4.78 17.18 13.94
C ALA A 114 -4.86 18.68 13.59
N ASN A 115 -5.22 19.54 14.56
CA ASN A 115 -5.30 20.99 14.34
C ASN A 115 -3.92 21.62 14.04
N PRO A 116 -2.86 21.45 14.86
CA PRO A 116 -1.56 22.03 14.53
C PRO A 116 -0.97 21.51 13.22
N LEU A 117 -1.21 20.25 12.84
CA LEU A 117 -0.73 19.70 11.56
C LEU A 117 -1.44 20.35 10.37
N LEU A 118 -2.77 20.54 10.43
CA LEU A 118 -3.53 21.20 9.36
C LEU A 118 -3.15 22.67 9.23
N ARG A 119 -2.92 23.38 10.35
CA ARG A 119 -2.40 24.75 10.33
C ARG A 119 -0.98 24.82 9.72
N LEU A 120 -0.12 23.84 10.01
CA LEU A 120 1.21 23.75 9.39
C LEU A 120 1.12 23.55 7.88
N LEU A 121 0.10 22.84 7.40
CA LEU A 121 -0.21 22.67 5.97
C LEU A 121 -0.89 23.90 5.36
N GLN A 122 -1.07 24.99 6.14
CA GLN A 122 -1.68 26.24 5.70
C GLN A 122 -3.11 26.06 5.15
N VAL A 123 -3.88 25.16 5.76
CA VAL A 123 -5.30 24.98 5.43
C VAL A 123 -6.06 26.27 5.74
N PRO A 124 -6.90 26.81 4.81
CA PRO A 124 -7.68 28.02 5.03
C PRO A 124 -8.56 27.93 6.27
N GLU A 125 -8.67 29.02 7.03
CA GLU A 125 -9.44 29.07 8.28
C GLU A 125 -10.93 28.77 8.07
N GLU A 126 -11.48 28.99 6.86
CA GLU A 126 -12.86 28.74 6.51
C GLU A 126 -13.21 27.25 6.55
N ILE A 127 -12.32 26.39 6.05
CA ILE A 127 -12.51 24.92 6.00
C ILE A 127 -11.77 24.18 7.12
N LEU A 128 -10.93 24.86 7.88
CA LEU A 128 -10.12 24.27 8.94
C LEU A 128 -10.96 23.50 9.99
N PRO A 129 -12.08 24.04 10.52
CA PRO A 129 -12.90 23.30 11.48
C PRO A 129 -13.45 21.98 10.93
N ILE A 130 -13.89 21.99 9.67
CA ILE A 130 -14.41 20.81 8.97
C ILE A 130 -13.29 19.77 8.83
N ALA A 131 -12.11 20.20 8.36
CA ALA A 131 -10.96 19.32 8.20
C ALA A 131 -10.47 18.72 9.53
N VAL A 132 -10.44 19.52 10.60
CA VAL A 132 -10.05 19.06 11.95
C VAL A 132 -11.01 18.03 12.49
N ASN A 133 -12.33 18.26 12.39
CA ASN A 133 -13.34 17.31 12.88
C ASN A 133 -13.30 16.00 12.10
N TYR A 134 -13.27 16.09 10.76
CA TYR A 134 -13.12 14.92 9.90
C TYR A 134 -11.88 14.09 10.29
N LEU A 135 -10.73 14.76 10.37
CA LEU A 135 -9.47 14.08 10.64
C LEU A 135 -9.41 13.47 12.06
N ARG A 136 -10.01 14.15 13.06
CA ARG A 136 -10.12 13.62 14.42
C ARG A 136 -10.96 12.36 14.49
N ILE A 137 -12.07 12.27 13.74
CA ILE A 137 -12.90 11.07 13.70
C ILE A 137 -12.12 9.92 13.06
N VAL A 138 -11.50 10.15 11.90
CA VAL A 138 -10.68 9.13 11.23
C VAL A 138 -9.52 8.66 12.12
N PHE A 139 -8.79 9.60 12.72
CA PHE A 139 -7.69 9.24 13.64
C PHE A 139 -8.18 8.54 14.90
N GLY A 140 -9.36 8.89 15.42
CA GLY A 140 -10.00 8.16 16.51
C GLY A 140 -10.29 6.70 16.19
N GLY A 141 -10.49 6.40 14.89
CA GLY A 141 -10.72 5.05 14.37
C GLY A 141 -9.48 4.22 14.09
N LEU A 142 -8.25 4.73 14.23
CA LEU A 142 -7.02 4.04 13.85
C LEU A 142 -6.81 2.67 14.53
N LEU A 143 -7.43 2.43 15.67
CA LEU A 143 -7.45 1.10 16.28
C LEU A 143 -8.16 0.07 15.38
N PHE A 144 -9.30 0.44 14.80
CA PHE A 144 -10.04 -0.43 13.90
C PHE A 144 -9.31 -0.59 12.57
N THR A 145 -8.72 0.50 12.06
CA THR A 145 -7.82 0.46 10.89
C THR A 145 -6.65 -0.51 11.10
N PHE A 146 -6.03 -0.49 12.29
CA PHE A 146 -4.98 -1.45 12.63
C PHE A 146 -5.50 -2.89 12.62
N PHE A 147 -6.57 -3.18 13.34
CA PHE A 147 -7.10 -4.55 13.41
C PHE A 147 -7.56 -5.07 12.06
N TYR A 148 -8.27 -4.25 11.29
CA TYR A 148 -8.69 -4.60 9.93
C TYR A 148 -7.48 -5.00 9.07
N ASN A 149 -6.46 -4.13 9.01
CA ASN A 149 -5.27 -4.39 8.20
C ASN A 149 -4.43 -5.55 8.73
N PHE A 150 -4.30 -5.69 10.06
CA PHE A 150 -3.56 -6.76 10.70
C PHE A 150 -4.22 -8.13 10.48
N LEU A 151 -5.54 -8.24 10.66
CA LEU A 151 -6.27 -9.49 10.41
C LEU A 151 -6.20 -9.88 8.93
N ALA A 152 -6.37 -8.91 8.01
CA ALA A 152 -6.22 -9.13 6.58
C ALA A 152 -4.78 -9.56 6.21
N ALA A 153 -3.75 -8.93 6.80
CA ALA A 153 -2.35 -9.32 6.60
C ALA A 153 -2.07 -10.73 7.16
N THR A 154 -2.65 -11.07 8.31
CA THR A 154 -2.55 -12.41 8.91
C THR A 154 -3.20 -13.47 8.03
N MET A 155 -4.39 -13.21 7.48
CA MET A 155 -5.05 -14.11 6.54
C MET A 155 -4.20 -14.33 5.29
N ARG A 156 -3.64 -13.26 4.71
CA ARG A 156 -2.69 -13.36 3.60
C ARG A 156 -1.45 -14.18 3.98
N ALA A 157 -0.91 -13.98 5.16
CA ALA A 157 0.25 -14.72 5.68
C ALA A 157 0.00 -16.24 5.77
N LEU A 158 -1.25 -16.63 6.04
CA LEU A 158 -1.73 -18.02 6.05
C LEU A 158 -2.14 -18.54 4.67
N GLY A 159 -1.87 -17.81 3.59
CA GLY A 159 -2.18 -18.21 2.21
C GLY A 159 -3.63 -17.94 1.78
N ASP A 160 -4.43 -17.21 2.56
CA ASP A 160 -5.83 -16.90 2.24
C ASP A 160 -6.01 -15.45 1.79
N SER A 161 -5.71 -15.18 0.51
CA SER A 161 -5.95 -13.88 -0.11
C SER A 161 -7.42 -13.62 -0.47
N LYS A 162 -8.22 -14.69 -0.66
CA LYS A 162 -9.63 -14.55 -1.03
C LYS A 162 -10.46 -13.98 0.11
N SER A 163 -10.25 -14.48 1.33
CA SER A 163 -10.98 -13.95 2.49
C SER A 163 -10.64 -12.48 2.75
N ALA A 164 -9.37 -12.08 2.57
CA ALA A 164 -8.97 -10.68 2.66
C ALA A 164 -9.71 -9.80 1.63
N LEU A 165 -9.89 -10.30 0.39
CA LEU A 165 -10.69 -9.61 -0.64
C LEU A 165 -12.16 -9.47 -0.21
N TYR A 166 -12.79 -10.55 0.28
CA TYR A 166 -14.19 -10.50 0.71
C TYR A 166 -14.41 -9.52 1.86
N PHE A 167 -13.49 -9.45 2.83
CA PHE A 167 -13.58 -8.46 3.91
C PHE A 167 -13.47 -7.04 3.39
N LEU A 168 -12.58 -6.79 2.44
CA LEU A 168 -12.49 -5.48 1.79
C LEU A 168 -13.78 -5.11 1.06
N MET A 169 -14.37 -6.04 0.29
CA MET A 169 -15.64 -5.79 -0.42
C MET A 169 -16.78 -5.50 0.57
N ILE A 170 -16.90 -6.26 1.65
CA ILE A 170 -17.91 -6.03 2.69
C ILE A 170 -17.71 -4.65 3.33
N SER A 171 -16.47 -4.32 3.73
CA SER A 171 -16.14 -3.02 4.31
C SER A 171 -16.53 -1.87 3.37
N SER A 172 -16.21 -1.98 2.09
CA SER A 172 -16.50 -0.95 1.10
C SER A 172 -18.01 -0.76 0.85
N VAL A 173 -18.78 -1.87 0.80
CA VAL A 173 -20.24 -1.78 0.65
C VAL A 173 -20.86 -1.15 1.89
N LEU A 174 -20.40 -1.51 3.09
CA LEU A 174 -20.85 -0.90 4.35
C LEU A 174 -20.47 0.59 4.42
N ASN A 175 -19.28 0.94 3.96
CA ASN A 175 -18.84 2.34 3.92
C ASN A 175 -19.71 3.17 2.97
N ILE A 176 -19.88 2.75 1.71
CA ILE A 176 -20.73 3.48 0.75
C ILE A 176 -22.17 3.61 1.26
N GLY A 177 -22.74 2.52 1.82
CA GLY A 177 -24.09 2.56 2.40
C GLY A 177 -24.18 3.47 3.62
N GLY A 178 -23.15 3.46 4.46
CA GLY A 178 -23.03 4.35 5.62
C GLY A 178 -22.84 5.81 5.21
N ASP A 179 -22.02 6.10 4.21
CA ASP A 179 -21.84 7.45 3.70
C ASP A 179 -23.18 8.05 3.24
N LEU A 180 -23.91 7.32 2.41
CA LEU A 180 -25.23 7.76 1.96
C LEU A 180 -26.21 7.95 3.14
N PHE A 181 -26.19 7.05 4.10
CA PHE A 181 -27.06 7.14 5.27
C PHE A 181 -26.72 8.33 6.17
N PHE A 182 -25.44 8.50 6.54
CA PHE A 182 -25.05 9.59 7.42
C PHE A 182 -25.08 10.97 6.74
N VAL A 183 -24.78 11.03 5.43
CA VAL A 183 -24.76 12.30 4.70
C VAL A 183 -26.16 12.68 4.20
N GLU A 184 -26.88 11.78 3.53
CA GLU A 184 -28.14 12.12 2.86
C GLU A 184 -29.34 12.03 3.83
N VAL A 185 -29.35 11.05 4.75
CA VAL A 185 -30.47 10.83 5.67
C VAL A 185 -30.33 11.61 6.98
N LEU A 186 -29.12 11.66 7.55
CA LEU A 186 -28.87 12.31 8.83
C LEU A 186 -28.26 13.73 8.72
N ASP A 187 -27.85 14.13 7.52
CA ASP A 187 -27.23 15.45 7.23
C ASP A 187 -26.00 15.78 8.10
N TRP A 188 -25.15 14.73 8.35
CA TRP A 188 -23.95 14.90 9.18
C TRP A 188 -22.73 15.35 8.38
N GLY A 189 -22.87 15.67 7.12
CA GLY A 189 -21.80 16.20 6.27
C GLY A 189 -20.57 15.28 6.20
N SER A 190 -19.38 15.89 6.15
CA SER A 190 -18.11 15.17 6.06
C SER A 190 -17.80 14.35 7.33
N GLU A 191 -18.29 14.74 8.49
CA GLU A 191 -18.15 13.99 9.74
C GLU A 191 -18.88 12.63 9.63
N GLY A 192 -20.02 12.61 8.92
CA GLY A 192 -20.76 11.40 8.59
C GLY A 192 -19.94 10.41 7.77
N CYS A 193 -19.24 10.88 6.72
CA CYS A 193 -18.33 10.04 5.94
C CYS A 193 -17.17 9.50 6.78
N ALA A 194 -16.56 10.34 7.62
CA ALA A 194 -15.51 9.89 8.51
C ALA A 194 -15.99 8.79 9.47
N LEU A 195 -17.15 8.96 10.05
CA LEU A 195 -17.75 7.98 10.95
C LEU A 195 -18.13 6.69 10.23
N SER A 196 -18.69 6.79 9.03
CA SER A 196 -18.99 5.64 8.16
C SER A 196 -17.76 4.78 7.90
N THR A 197 -16.63 5.42 7.58
CA THR A 197 -15.35 4.73 7.37
C THR A 197 -14.91 3.96 8.62
N VAL A 198 -14.93 4.61 9.78
CA VAL A 198 -14.55 3.98 11.06
C VAL A 198 -15.48 2.83 11.43
N LEU A 199 -16.79 3.01 11.27
CA LEU A 199 -17.78 1.98 11.59
C LEU A 199 -17.71 0.79 10.64
N SER A 200 -17.50 1.03 9.34
CA SER A 200 -17.34 -0.06 8.36
C SER A 200 -16.09 -0.90 8.63
N GLU A 201 -14.96 -0.29 9.03
CA GLU A 201 -13.77 -1.00 9.45
C GLU A 201 -14.00 -1.78 10.76
N ALA A 202 -14.69 -1.18 11.74
CA ALA A 202 -15.02 -1.84 13.01
C ALA A 202 -15.92 -3.07 12.78
N LEU A 203 -16.98 -2.93 11.99
CA LEU A 203 -17.87 -4.04 11.62
C LEU A 203 -17.11 -5.13 10.85
N CYS A 204 -16.24 -4.73 9.93
CA CYS A 204 -15.39 -5.67 9.19
C CYS A 204 -14.47 -6.46 10.12
N CYS A 205 -13.90 -5.83 11.15
CA CYS A 205 -13.13 -6.53 12.18
C CYS A 205 -13.98 -7.60 12.88
N VAL A 206 -15.22 -7.29 13.26
CA VAL A 206 -16.13 -8.25 13.87
C VAL A 206 -16.40 -9.43 12.93
N PHE A 207 -16.73 -9.17 11.67
CA PHE A 207 -16.95 -10.23 10.68
C PHE A 207 -15.70 -11.08 10.46
N CYS A 208 -14.53 -10.46 10.43
CA CYS A 208 -13.25 -11.16 10.32
C CYS A 208 -13.01 -12.10 11.52
N LEU A 209 -13.27 -11.66 12.74
CA LEU A 209 -13.14 -12.47 13.96
C LEU A 209 -14.14 -13.64 13.97
N ILE A 210 -15.39 -13.42 13.54
CA ILE A 210 -16.40 -14.47 13.38
C ILE A 210 -15.90 -15.51 12.35
N TYR A 211 -15.42 -15.07 11.21
CA TYR A 211 -14.87 -15.95 10.16
C TYR A 211 -13.68 -16.76 10.68
N ILE A 212 -12.74 -16.13 11.38
CA ILE A 212 -11.59 -16.80 12.00
C ILE A 212 -12.06 -17.90 12.95
N ARG A 213 -13.04 -17.62 13.79
CA ARG A 213 -13.56 -18.62 14.74
C ARG A 213 -14.15 -19.85 14.03
N TRP A 214 -14.76 -19.67 12.86
CA TRP A 214 -15.45 -20.78 12.19
C TRP A 214 -14.58 -21.50 11.15
N LYS A 215 -13.64 -20.80 10.51
CA LYS A 215 -12.95 -21.29 9.31
C LYS A 215 -11.44 -21.37 9.42
N VAL A 216 -10.83 -20.81 10.45
CA VAL A 216 -9.37 -20.70 10.58
C VAL A 216 -8.89 -21.29 11.90
N PRO A 217 -8.74 -22.65 11.98
CA PRO A 217 -8.39 -23.32 13.22
C PRO A 217 -7.11 -22.81 13.89
N VAL A 218 -6.09 -22.47 13.07
CA VAL A 218 -4.79 -21.94 13.54
C VAL A 218 -4.93 -20.62 14.31
N LEU A 219 -6.01 -19.85 14.08
CA LEU A 219 -6.27 -18.58 14.73
C LEU A 219 -7.38 -18.64 15.78
N GLN A 220 -7.87 -19.83 16.10
CA GLN A 220 -8.87 -20.04 17.17
C GLN A 220 -8.21 -20.02 18.56
N LEU A 221 -7.52 -18.92 18.88
CA LEU A 221 -6.60 -18.86 20.02
C LEU A 221 -7.31 -18.89 21.39
N GLY A 222 -8.60 -18.53 21.47
CA GLY A 222 -9.30 -18.45 22.75
C GLY A 222 -8.55 -17.55 23.75
N ARG A 223 -8.20 -18.12 24.92
CA ARG A 223 -7.40 -17.40 25.94
C ARG A 223 -5.97 -17.10 25.49
N ARG A 224 -5.44 -17.78 24.46
CA ARG A 224 -4.09 -17.56 23.91
C ARG A 224 -3.95 -16.26 23.13
N TRP A 225 -5.04 -15.53 22.88
CA TRP A 225 -5.01 -14.16 22.39
C TRP A 225 -4.33 -13.17 23.34
N PHE A 226 -4.13 -13.55 24.60
CA PHE A 226 -3.50 -12.73 25.65
C PHE A 226 -2.07 -13.17 26.01
N ILE A 227 -1.42 -13.98 25.16
CA ILE A 227 -0.02 -14.36 25.34
C ILE A 227 0.87 -13.25 24.79
N PHE A 228 1.76 -12.74 25.62
CA PHE A 228 2.73 -11.72 25.25
C PHE A 228 4.15 -12.26 25.32
N ASP A 229 4.91 -12.09 24.21
CA ASP A 229 6.31 -12.52 24.09
C ASP A 229 7.19 -11.34 23.69
N SER A 230 8.04 -10.88 24.59
CA SER A 230 8.91 -9.74 24.38
C SER A 230 9.98 -9.97 23.30
N SER A 231 10.38 -11.22 23.05
CA SER A 231 11.35 -11.56 22.02
C SER A 231 10.72 -11.44 20.62
N LEU A 232 9.47 -11.89 20.49
CA LEU A 232 8.67 -11.73 19.26
C LEU A 232 8.33 -10.26 19.03
N LEU A 233 8.02 -9.51 20.09
CA LEU A 233 7.77 -8.06 19.98
C LEU A 233 8.96 -7.32 19.37
N LYS A 234 10.21 -7.60 19.81
CA LYS A 234 11.40 -6.97 19.24
C LYS A 234 11.53 -7.22 17.74
N LYS A 235 11.26 -8.44 17.29
CA LYS A 235 11.25 -8.79 15.87
C LYS A 235 10.12 -8.06 15.13
N THR A 236 8.93 -8.04 15.69
CA THR A 236 7.76 -7.35 15.11
C THR A 236 8.01 -5.86 14.96
N ILE A 237 8.57 -5.21 15.98
CA ILE A 237 8.94 -3.79 15.91
C ILE A 237 10.00 -3.58 14.82
N SER A 238 11.04 -4.40 14.76
CA SER A 238 12.10 -4.26 13.75
C SER A 238 11.56 -4.38 12.33
N TYR A 239 10.72 -5.38 12.06
CA TYR A 239 10.11 -5.62 10.75
C TYR A 239 9.06 -4.55 10.41
N GLY A 240 8.19 -4.25 11.37
CA GLY A 240 7.12 -3.27 11.21
C GLY A 240 7.66 -1.86 11.02
N TRP A 241 8.63 -1.44 11.85
CA TRP A 241 9.27 -0.13 11.72
C TRP A 241 9.96 0.04 10.37
N THR A 242 10.76 -0.96 9.97
CA THR A 242 11.47 -0.90 8.68
C THR A 242 10.50 -0.81 7.50
N SER A 243 9.41 -1.58 7.53
CA SER A 243 8.38 -1.53 6.49
C SER A 243 7.62 -0.20 6.51
N ALA A 244 7.28 0.32 7.71
CA ALA A 244 6.61 1.61 7.85
C ALA A 244 7.48 2.77 7.34
N MET A 245 8.79 2.76 7.69
CA MET A 245 9.74 3.75 7.20
C MET A 245 9.91 3.68 5.67
N GLN A 246 9.91 2.48 5.09
CA GLN A 246 9.93 2.33 3.63
C GLN A 246 8.72 3.01 2.99
N GLN A 247 7.52 2.76 3.50
CA GLN A 247 6.27 3.37 2.99
C GLN A 247 6.27 4.89 3.15
N ALA A 248 6.69 5.38 4.32
CA ALA A 248 6.82 6.81 4.59
C ALA A 248 7.81 7.49 3.64
N THR A 249 8.97 6.88 3.39
CA THR A 249 9.98 7.40 2.46
C THR A 249 9.42 7.54 1.04
N VAL A 250 8.69 6.52 0.57
CA VAL A 250 8.06 6.57 -0.75
C VAL A 250 7.02 7.69 -0.82
N GLN A 251 6.21 7.86 0.21
CA GLN A 251 5.19 8.91 0.25
C GLN A 251 5.80 10.32 0.30
N LEU A 252 6.82 10.51 1.12
CA LEU A 252 7.55 11.79 1.19
C LEU A 252 8.22 12.12 -0.15
N GLY A 253 8.77 11.11 -0.85
CA GLY A 253 9.31 11.29 -2.19
C GLY A 253 8.24 11.71 -3.20
N LYS A 254 7.04 11.12 -3.16
CA LYS A 254 5.91 11.53 -4.02
C LYS A 254 5.51 12.99 -3.76
N ILE A 255 5.45 13.41 -2.50
CA ILE A 255 5.15 14.80 -2.12
C ILE A 255 6.21 15.76 -2.65
N ALA A 256 7.49 15.41 -2.52
CA ALA A 256 8.58 16.24 -3.05
C ALA A 256 8.54 16.37 -4.58
N ILE A 257 8.25 15.29 -5.30
CA ILE A 257 8.04 15.34 -6.76
C ILE A 257 6.85 16.25 -7.09
N GLN A 258 5.73 16.14 -6.37
CA GLN A 258 4.57 17.01 -6.60
C GLN A 258 4.92 18.49 -6.41
N ALA A 259 5.72 18.82 -5.41
CA ALA A 259 6.19 20.19 -5.19
C ALA A 259 7.00 20.72 -6.40
N ILE A 260 7.84 19.87 -7.01
CA ILE A 260 8.58 20.23 -8.23
C ILE A 260 7.62 20.41 -9.42
N VAL A 261 6.67 19.50 -9.60
CA VAL A 261 5.65 19.57 -10.67
C VAL A 261 4.84 20.86 -10.57
N ASN A 262 4.54 21.33 -9.37
CA ASN A 262 3.79 22.57 -9.16
C ASN A 262 4.53 23.82 -9.70
N THR A 263 5.84 23.74 -9.91
CA THR A 263 6.62 24.84 -10.55
C THR A 263 6.54 24.82 -12.09
N MET A 264 5.98 23.76 -12.69
CA MET A 264 5.94 23.59 -14.15
C MET A 264 4.70 24.22 -14.82
N GLY A 265 3.79 24.77 -14.01
CA GLY A 265 2.56 25.40 -14.48
C GLY A 265 1.34 24.48 -14.50
N VAL A 266 0.17 25.09 -14.66
CA VAL A 266 -1.14 24.42 -14.47
C VAL A 266 -1.36 23.25 -15.43
N ASN A 267 -0.99 23.41 -16.71
CA ASN A 267 -1.18 22.35 -17.71
C ASN A 267 -0.33 21.10 -17.39
N ALA A 268 0.93 21.31 -16.95
CA ALA A 268 1.81 20.22 -16.55
C ALA A 268 1.30 19.53 -15.27
N MET A 269 0.81 20.30 -14.30
CA MET A 269 0.17 19.77 -13.09
C MET A 269 -1.04 18.89 -13.42
N ALA A 270 -1.93 19.36 -14.30
CA ALA A 270 -3.12 18.63 -14.71
C ALA A 270 -2.74 17.35 -15.49
N ALA A 271 -1.76 17.44 -16.39
CA ALA A 271 -1.26 16.29 -17.14
C ALA A 271 -0.60 15.25 -16.22
N PHE A 272 0.22 15.70 -15.26
CA PHE A 272 0.85 14.82 -14.27
C PHE A 272 -0.18 14.15 -13.36
N ALA A 273 -1.21 14.89 -12.93
CA ALA A 273 -2.28 14.33 -12.11
C ALA A 273 -3.08 13.26 -12.87
N ALA A 274 -3.45 13.51 -14.13
CA ALA A 274 -4.14 12.53 -14.98
C ALA A 274 -3.28 11.29 -15.24
N ALA A 275 -2.02 11.48 -15.64
CA ALA A 275 -1.09 10.38 -15.86
C ALA A 275 -0.78 9.59 -14.57
N GLY A 276 -0.70 10.28 -13.42
CA GLY A 276 -0.48 9.67 -12.12
C GLY A 276 -1.60 8.71 -11.70
N ARG A 277 -2.87 9.03 -12.04
CA ARG A 277 -4.00 8.09 -11.83
C ARG A 277 -3.81 6.79 -12.61
N ILE A 278 -3.36 6.91 -13.85
CA ILE A 278 -3.11 5.75 -14.71
C ILE A 278 -1.91 4.95 -14.19
N ASP A 279 -0.86 5.63 -13.77
CA ASP A 279 0.34 5.03 -13.19
C ASP A 279 0.00 4.25 -11.91
N ASP A 280 -0.86 4.77 -11.03
CA ASP A 280 -1.34 4.06 -9.84
C ASP A 280 -2.06 2.74 -10.23
N PHE A 281 -2.95 2.76 -11.24
CA PHE A 281 -3.60 1.54 -11.74
C PHE A 281 -2.59 0.55 -12.35
N ALA A 282 -1.60 1.03 -13.08
CA ALA A 282 -0.55 0.21 -13.67
C ALA A 282 0.38 -0.41 -12.60
N TYR A 283 0.62 0.30 -11.49
CA TYR A 283 1.54 -0.11 -10.43
C TYR A 283 0.93 -1.12 -9.44
N VAL A 284 -0.38 -1.08 -9.22
CA VAL A 284 -1.07 -1.95 -8.26
C VAL A 284 -0.82 -3.44 -8.53
N PRO A 285 -0.94 -3.99 -9.74
CA PRO A 285 -0.64 -5.39 -9.97
C PRO A 285 0.83 -5.75 -9.71
N GLN A 286 1.78 -4.90 -10.07
CA GLN A 286 3.22 -5.11 -9.80
C GLN A 286 3.48 -5.24 -8.30
N GLN A 287 2.98 -4.30 -7.50
CA GLN A 287 3.12 -4.37 -6.04
C GLN A 287 2.53 -5.64 -5.46
N ASN A 288 1.38 -6.09 -5.97
CA ASN A 288 0.71 -7.28 -5.48
C ASN A 288 1.41 -8.58 -5.89
N ILE A 289 2.03 -8.65 -7.08
CA ILE A 289 2.93 -9.75 -7.45
C ILE A 289 4.11 -9.83 -6.47
N GLY A 290 4.73 -8.68 -6.15
CA GLY A 290 5.80 -8.59 -5.15
C GLY A 290 5.36 -9.05 -3.76
N HIS A 291 4.17 -8.64 -3.29
CA HIS A 291 3.62 -9.09 -1.99
C HIS A 291 3.28 -10.58 -1.99
N ALA A 292 2.73 -11.11 -3.07
CA ALA A 292 2.44 -12.53 -3.21
C ALA A 292 3.74 -13.36 -3.20
N THR A 293 4.76 -12.90 -3.91
CA THR A 293 6.10 -13.50 -3.91
C THR A 293 6.70 -13.49 -2.50
N THR A 294 6.56 -12.39 -1.76
CA THR A 294 6.99 -12.28 -0.36
C THR A 294 6.38 -13.37 0.50
N THR A 295 5.05 -13.54 0.45
CA THR A 295 4.33 -14.53 1.26
C THR A 295 4.74 -15.96 0.90
N LEU A 296 4.80 -16.27 -0.40
CA LEU A 296 5.18 -17.59 -0.90
C LEU A 296 6.62 -17.94 -0.50
N MET A 297 7.56 -17.00 -0.65
CA MET A 297 8.95 -17.21 -0.24
C MET A 297 9.09 -17.35 1.27
N ALA A 298 8.40 -16.50 2.06
CA ALA A 298 8.47 -16.56 3.51
C ALA A 298 7.95 -17.91 4.06
N GLN A 299 6.84 -18.42 3.53
CA GLN A 299 6.35 -19.76 3.92
C GLN A 299 7.35 -20.86 3.55
N ASN A 300 7.87 -20.85 2.31
CA ASN A 300 8.86 -21.87 1.89
C ASN A 300 10.18 -21.77 2.65
N ARG A 301 10.60 -20.56 3.03
CA ARG A 301 11.75 -20.35 3.90
C ARG A 301 11.51 -20.90 5.31
N GLY A 302 10.33 -20.64 5.88
CA GLY A 302 9.91 -21.22 7.16
C GLY A 302 9.97 -22.74 7.14
N ALA A 303 9.53 -23.37 6.04
CA ALA A 303 9.60 -24.81 5.80
C ALA A 303 11.03 -25.33 5.48
N SER A 304 12.04 -24.48 5.46
CA SER A 304 13.44 -24.80 5.08
C SER A 304 13.58 -25.39 3.66
N LYS A 305 12.63 -25.09 2.74
CA LYS A 305 12.62 -25.56 1.36
C LYS A 305 13.36 -24.62 0.41
N LYS A 306 14.68 -24.57 0.47
CA LYS A 306 15.53 -23.63 -0.28
C LYS A 306 15.25 -23.61 -1.79
N GLU A 307 15.16 -24.77 -2.43
CA GLU A 307 14.88 -24.86 -3.87
C GLU A 307 13.52 -24.20 -4.24
N ARG A 308 12.52 -24.36 -3.37
CA ARG A 308 11.22 -23.72 -3.58
C ARG A 308 11.25 -22.22 -3.32
N VAL A 309 12.06 -21.74 -2.37
CA VAL A 309 12.30 -20.30 -2.17
C VAL A 309 12.85 -19.69 -3.44
N ARG A 310 13.90 -20.29 -4.01
CA ARG A 310 14.51 -19.87 -5.29
C ARG A 310 13.53 -19.92 -6.46
N ALA A 311 12.81 -21.03 -6.60
CA ALA A 311 11.83 -21.18 -7.67
C ALA A 311 10.66 -20.19 -7.54
N SER A 312 10.23 -19.85 -6.30
CA SER A 312 9.21 -18.84 -6.03
C SER A 312 9.68 -17.43 -6.43
N PHE A 313 10.93 -17.09 -6.14
CA PHE A 313 11.53 -15.82 -6.54
C PHE A 313 11.55 -15.66 -8.07
N PHE A 314 12.08 -16.64 -8.79
CA PHE A 314 12.13 -16.56 -10.26
C PHE A 314 10.74 -16.61 -10.90
N CYS A 315 9.79 -17.34 -10.31
CA CYS A 315 8.40 -17.32 -10.76
C CYS A 315 7.78 -15.92 -10.59
N GLY A 316 8.03 -15.25 -9.45
CA GLY A 316 7.60 -13.88 -9.21
C GLY A 316 8.20 -12.91 -10.22
N LEU A 317 9.52 -12.96 -10.46
CA LEU A 317 10.18 -12.13 -11.48
C LEU A 317 9.63 -12.37 -12.88
N LYS A 318 9.34 -13.63 -13.24
CA LYS A 318 8.71 -13.96 -14.53
C LYS A 318 7.34 -13.32 -14.68
N LEU A 319 6.51 -13.36 -13.64
CA LEU A 319 5.19 -12.73 -13.67
C LEU A 319 5.30 -11.20 -13.76
N GLU A 320 6.22 -10.59 -13.00
CA GLU A 320 6.52 -9.16 -13.09
C GLU A 320 6.94 -8.75 -14.51
N PHE A 321 7.83 -9.52 -15.12
CA PHE A 321 8.30 -9.29 -16.48
C PHE A 321 7.17 -9.39 -17.50
N LEU A 322 6.34 -10.43 -17.43
CA LEU A 322 5.20 -10.61 -18.34
C LEU A 322 4.17 -9.49 -18.18
N TYR A 323 3.89 -9.09 -16.94
CA TYR A 323 2.99 -7.99 -16.67
C TYR A 323 3.58 -6.65 -17.17
N ALA A 324 4.88 -6.41 -16.98
CA ALA A 324 5.54 -5.21 -17.47
C ALA A 324 5.39 -5.04 -18.99
N ILE A 325 5.61 -6.11 -19.77
CA ILE A 325 5.41 -6.08 -21.22
C ILE A 325 3.96 -5.74 -21.56
N PHE A 326 3.00 -6.40 -20.89
CA PHE A 326 1.58 -6.17 -21.09
C PHE A 326 1.19 -4.71 -20.84
N ILE A 327 1.53 -4.19 -19.64
CA ILE A 327 1.13 -2.83 -19.25
C ILE A 327 1.86 -1.75 -20.05
N THR A 328 3.13 -2.00 -20.43
CA THR A 328 3.86 -1.13 -21.37
C THR A 328 3.13 -1.02 -22.69
N ALA A 329 2.73 -2.15 -23.28
CA ALA A 329 1.99 -2.15 -24.54
C ALA A 329 0.65 -1.39 -24.41
N VAL A 330 -0.12 -1.65 -23.34
CA VAL A 330 -1.38 -0.94 -23.08
C VAL A 330 -1.16 0.56 -22.94
N CYS A 331 -0.27 1.00 -22.07
CA CYS A 331 -0.04 2.42 -21.82
C CYS A 331 0.62 3.14 -22.99
N PHE A 332 1.44 2.45 -23.82
CA PHE A 332 2.08 3.05 -24.97
C PHE A 332 1.13 3.23 -26.17
N PHE A 333 0.40 2.17 -26.53
CA PHE A 333 -0.48 2.20 -27.71
C PHE A 333 -1.81 2.90 -27.44
N PHE A 334 -2.31 2.84 -26.21
CA PHE A 334 -3.60 3.44 -25.83
C PHE A 334 -3.43 4.68 -24.94
N ALA A 335 -2.26 5.34 -24.94
CA ALA A 335 -1.99 6.50 -24.11
C ALA A 335 -3.04 7.61 -24.28
N GLU A 336 -3.36 7.99 -25.53
CA GLU A 336 -4.29 9.08 -25.80
C GLU A 336 -5.73 8.78 -25.35
N PRO A 337 -6.38 7.67 -25.76
CA PRO A 337 -7.72 7.37 -25.27
C PRO A 337 -7.78 7.23 -23.75
N ILE A 338 -6.75 6.69 -23.10
CA ILE A 338 -6.71 6.55 -21.64
C ILE A 338 -6.59 7.91 -20.96
N ILE A 339 -5.74 8.82 -21.41
CA ILE A 339 -5.61 10.18 -20.85
C ILE A 339 -6.91 10.97 -21.05
N ARG A 340 -7.57 10.83 -22.21
CA ARG A 340 -8.85 11.48 -22.49
C ARG A 340 -10.01 11.06 -21.59
N LEU A 341 -9.89 9.96 -20.85
CA LEU A 341 -10.86 9.60 -19.82
C LEU A 341 -10.83 10.55 -18.60
N PHE A 342 -9.71 11.24 -18.40
CA PHE A 342 -9.51 12.10 -17.24
C PHE A 342 -9.50 13.60 -17.57
N VAL A 343 -9.07 13.96 -18.78
CA VAL A 343 -8.93 15.35 -19.21
C VAL A 343 -9.35 15.54 -20.66
N THR A 344 -9.96 16.68 -20.95
CA THR A 344 -10.47 17.00 -22.29
C THR A 344 -9.66 18.09 -23.01
N ASP A 345 -8.95 18.95 -22.26
CA ASP A 345 -8.12 20.00 -22.83
C ASP A 345 -6.98 19.44 -23.68
N ALA A 346 -6.87 19.91 -24.92
CA ALA A 346 -5.93 19.36 -25.91
C ALA A 346 -4.45 19.53 -25.51
N ALA A 347 -4.10 20.65 -24.86
CA ALA A 347 -2.74 20.89 -24.39
C ALA A 347 -2.36 19.96 -23.26
N VAL A 348 -3.28 19.77 -22.29
CA VAL A 348 -3.11 18.83 -21.17
C VAL A 348 -3.04 17.39 -21.65
N VAL A 349 -3.91 17.00 -22.59
CA VAL A 349 -3.87 15.66 -23.22
C VAL A 349 -2.52 15.42 -23.89
N HIS A 350 -2.01 16.37 -24.68
CA HIS A 350 -0.73 16.24 -25.35
C HIS A 350 0.43 16.01 -24.36
N LEU A 351 0.50 16.77 -23.26
CA LEU A 351 1.51 16.62 -22.22
C LEU A 351 1.36 15.27 -21.49
N GLY A 352 0.13 14.89 -21.14
CA GLY A 352 -0.14 13.61 -20.47
C GLY A 352 0.22 12.39 -21.31
N VAL A 353 -0.04 12.44 -22.63
CA VAL A 353 0.32 11.37 -23.57
C VAL A 353 1.84 11.26 -23.71
N ARG A 354 2.57 12.38 -23.80
CA ARG A 354 4.04 12.39 -23.84
C ARG A 354 4.62 11.75 -22.56
N PHE A 355 4.12 12.17 -21.41
CA PHE A 355 4.52 11.59 -20.12
C PHE A 355 4.24 10.09 -20.07
N LEU A 356 2.99 9.66 -20.33
CA LEU A 356 2.57 8.27 -20.19
C LEU A 356 3.31 7.35 -21.17
N LYS A 357 3.47 7.74 -22.42
CA LYS A 357 4.25 6.97 -23.40
C LYS A 357 5.69 6.80 -22.95
N LEU A 358 6.32 7.87 -22.47
CA LEU A 358 7.72 7.81 -22.06
C LEU A 358 7.91 6.97 -20.80
N VAL A 359 7.09 7.16 -19.76
CA VAL A 359 7.21 6.38 -18.52
C VAL A 359 6.91 4.90 -18.75
N SER A 360 5.95 4.58 -19.62
CA SER A 360 5.56 3.19 -19.90
C SER A 360 6.70 2.36 -20.50
N LEU A 361 7.59 2.95 -21.30
CA LEU A 361 8.77 2.27 -21.82
C LEU A 361 9.71 1.76 -20.73
N PHE A 362 9.65 2.35 -19.55
CA PHE A 362 10.49 2.00 -18.43
C PHE A 362 9.80 1.11 -17.37
N TYR A 363 8.54 0.68 -17.57
CA TYR A 363 7.81 -0.14 -16.59
C TYR A 363 8.46 -1.48 -16.27
N LEU A 364 9.40 -1.95 -17.08
CA LEU A 364 10.22 -3.10 -16.73
C LEU A 364 11.10 -2.85 -15.49
N MET A 365 11.60 -1.61 -15.29
CA MET A 365 12.45 -1.29 -14.13
C MET A 365 11.70 -1.42 -12.80
N PRO A 366 10.52 -0.77 -12.59
CA PRO A 366 9.77 -0.97 -11.37
C PRO A 366 9.28 -2.40 -11.16
N SER A 367 8.98 -3.15 -12.23
CA SER A 367 8.66 -4.58 -12.13
C SER A 367 9.84 -5.38 -11.57
N LEU A 368 11.03 -5.18 -12.08
CA LEU A 368 12.24 -5.84 -11.57
C LEU A 368 12.51 -5.48 -10.10
N THR A 369 12.43 -4.19 -9.76
CA THR A 369 12.65 -3.74 -8.37
C THR A 369 11.60 -4.29 -7.42
N ASN A 370 10.31 -4.29 -7.79
CA ASN A 370 9.25 -4.89 -6.96
C ASN A 370 9.45 -6.38 -6.74
N GLY A 371 9.84 -7.12 -7.79
CA GLY A 371 10.15 -8.54 -7.69
C GLY A 371 11.35 -8.82 -6.77
N ILE A 372 12.44 -8.06 -6.90
CA ILE A 372 13.63 -8.17 -6.05
C ILE A 372 13.29 -7.81 -4.61
N GLN A 373 12.56 -6.73 -4.37
CA GLN A 373 12.09 -6.35 -3.04
C GLN A 373 11.15 -7.39 -2.42
N GLY A 374 10.27 -8.00 -3.24
CA GLY A 374 9.45 -9.15 -2.82
C GLY A 374 10.32 -10.29 -2.31
N GLY A 375 11.43 -10.56 -3.00
CA GLY A 375 12.45 -11.52 -2.60
C GLY A 375 13.08 -11.19 -1.25
N PHE A 376 13.62 -9.99 -1.07
CA PHE A 376 14.24 -9.58 0.21
C PHE A 376 13.25 -9.58 1.37
N ARG A 377 12.01 -9.14 1.15
CA ARG A 377 10.96 -9.23 2.18
C ARG A 377 10.67 -10.69 2.55
N GLY A 378 10.57 -11.59 1.57
CA GLY A 378 10.38 -13.02 1.80
C GLY A 378 11.56 -13.69 2.53
N LEU A 379 12.78 -13.18 2.32
CA LEU A 379 13.98 -13.56 3.06
C LEU A 379 14.08 -12.88 4.45
N GLY A 380 13.19 -11.94 4.77
CA GLY A 380 13.19 -11.20 6.03
C GLY A 380 14.26 -10.12 6.13
N ASP A 381 14.90 -9.73 5.02
CA ASP A 381 15.90 -8.64 5.00
C ASP A 381 15.26 -7.33 4.51
N LEU A 382 14.43 -6.76 5.36
CA LEU A 382 13.69 -5.53 5.10
C LEU A 382 14.57 -4.27 5.09
N LYS A 383 15.78 -4.34 5.66
CA LYS A 383 16.70 -3.19 5.64
C LYS A 383 17.18 -2.88 4.23
N ILE A 384 17.40 -3.91 3.42
CA ILE A 384 17.77 -3.73 2.00
C ILE A 384 16.64 -3.02 1.27
N THR A 385 15.38 -3.42 1.50
CA THR A 385 14.23 -2.80 0.84
C THR A 385 14.02 -1.34 1.27
N LEU A 386 14.25 -1.00 2.53
CA LEU A 386 14.22 0.38 3.00
C LEU A 386 15.32 1.22 2.35
N ASN A 387 16.57 0.75 2.40
CA ASN A 387 17.70 1.48 1.85
C ASN A 387 17.56 1.69 0.33
N SER A 388 17.14 0.66 -0.42
CA SER A 388 16.94 0.77 -1.87
C SER A 388 15.81 1.74 -2.23
N SER A 389 14.71 1.73 -1.48
CA SER A 389 13.61 2.69 -1.67
C SER A 389 14.02 4.11 -1.33
N THR A 390 14.86 4.29 -0.30
CA THR A 390 15.41 5.61 0.05
C THR A 390 16.32 6.15 -1.05
N LEU A 391 17.21 5.30 -1.59
CA LEU A 391 18.08 5.68 -2.72
C LEU A 391 17.24 6.03 -3.98
N ASN A 392 16.20 5.24 -4.26
CA ASN A 392 15.29 5.52 -5.35
C ASN A 392 14.66 6.91 -5.20
N MET A 393 14.02 7.19 -4.07
CA MET A 393 13.31 8.45 -3.89
C MET A 393 14.24 9.65 -3.81
N ALA A 394 15.38 9.53 -3.12
CA ALA A 394 16.38 10.59 -3.09
C ALA A 394 16.93 10.90 -4.48
N GLY A 395 17.31 9.87 -5.25
CA GLY A 395 17.80 10.04 -6.61
C GLY A 395 16.75 10.61 -7.56
N ARG A 396 15.51 10.13 -7.45
CA ARG A 396 14.38 10.59 -8.25
C ARG A 396 14.06 12.08 -7.99
N VAL A 397 14.00 12.50 -6.72
CA VAL A 397 13.73 13.89 -6.35
C VAL A 397 14.90 14.79 -6.77
N ALA A 398 16.15 14.38 -6.52
CA ALA A 398 17.32 15.15 -6.93
C ALA A 398 17.40 15.31 -8.46
N ALA A 399 17.18 14.23 -9.21
CA ALA A 399 17.16 14.28 -10.68
C ALA A 399 16.01 15.17 -11.21
N ALA A 400 14.79 15.07 -10.64
CA ALA A 400 13.67 15.91 -11.01
C ALA A 400 13.98 17.40 -10.76
N ALA A 401 14.58 17.72 -9.60
CA ALA A 401 15.00 19.09 -9.30
C ALA A 401 16.03 19.62 -10.30
N VAL A 402 17.05 18.82 -10.66
CA VAL A 402 18.04 19.20 -11.68
C VAL A 402 17.38 19.38 -13.04
N PHE A 403 16.60 18.41 -13.50
CA PHE A 403 16.03 18.45 -14.85
C PHE A 403 15.01 19.59 -15.01
N VAL A 404 14.12 19.78 -14.03
CA VAL A 404 13.07 20.82 -14.09
C VAL A 404 13.63 22.20 -13.73
N LEU A 405 14.32 22.36 -12.59
CA LEU A 405 14.68 23.67 -12.08
C LEU A 405 15.95 24.25 -12.72
N LEU A 406 16.95 23.39 -12.99
CA LEU A 406 18.23 23.84 -13.56
C LEU A 406 18.26 23.71 -15.08
N MET A 407 17.88 22.56 -15.63
CA MET A 407 17.92 22.30 -17.09
C MET A 407 16.68 22.84 -17.82
N LYS A 408 15.62 23.24 -17.10
CA LYS A 408 14.38 23.77 -17.66
C LYS A 408 13.71 22.82 -18.67
N MET A 409 13.83 21.52 -18.43
CA MET A 409 13.15 20.51 -19.24
C MET A 409 11.64 20.57 -19.01
N ASP A 410 10.89 20.15 -20.02
CA ASP A 410 9.44 20.02 -19.97
C ASP A 410 9.03 18.72 -19.21
N ILE A 411 7.79 18.29 -19.35
CA ILE A 411 7.18 17.17 -18.61
C ILE A 411 7.97 15.86 -18.68
N GLU A 412 8.79 15.67 -19.71
CA GLU A 412 9.67 14.51 -19.84
C GLU A 412 10.76 14.42 -18.75
N ALA A 413 11.08 15.53 -18.10
CA ALA A 413 11.97 15.55 -16.94
C ALA A 413 11.56 14.53 -15.89
N LEU A 414 10.26 14.35 -15.68
CA LEU A 414 9.73 13.49 -14.65
C LEU A 414 9.94 11.99 -14.95
N PRO A 415 9.57 11.42 -16.12
CA PRO A 415 9.93 10.04 -16.46
C PRO A 415 11.43 9.78 -16.40
N TYR A 416 12.28 10.68 -16.89
CA TYR A 416 13.73 10.52 -16.77
C TYR A 416 14.20 10.52 -15.32
N SER A 417 13.64 11.34 -14.47
CA SER A 417 13.97 11.33 -13.04
C SER A 417 13.58 9.97 -12.38
N TYR A 418 12.48 9.36 -12.82
CA TYR A 418 12.06 8.03 -12.37
C TYR A 418 13.09 6.97 -12.77
N VAL A 419 13.60 7.03 -13.99
CA VAL A 419 14.65 6.13 -14.48
C VAL A 419 15.91 6.24 -13.61
N VAL A 420 16.35 7.45 -13.28
CA VAL A 420 17.49 7.66 -12.38
C VAL A 420 17.25 6.98 -11.02
N GLY A 421 16.07 7.18 -10.42
CA GLY A 421 15.71 6.53 -9.17
C GLY A 421 15.74 5.01 -9.26
N TRP A 422 15.15 4.41 -10.31
CA TRP A 422 15.15 2.95 -10.49
C TRP A 422 16.54 2.38 -10.78
N ILE A 423 17.39 3.09 -11.52
CA ILE A 423 18.77 2.68 -11.76
C ILE A 423 19.54 2.64 -10.44
N LEU A 424 19.46 3.68 -9.62
CA LEU A 424 20.13 3.72 -8.30
C LEU A 424 19.66 2.58 -7.39
N MET A 425 18.36 2.30 -7.41
CA MET A 425 17.78 1.20 -6.69
C MET A 425 18.31 -0.15 -7.16
N LEU A 426 18.31 -0.41 -8.48
CA LEU A 426 18.80 -1.66 -9.07
C LEU A 426 20.32 -1.85 -8.83
N VAL A 427 21.11 -0.79 -8.95
CA VAL A 427 22.56 -0.83 -8.67
C VAL A 427 22.84 -1.24 -7.22
N TYR A 428 21.97 -0.86 -6.29
CA TYR A 428 22.11 -1.26 -4.89
C TYR A 428 21.61 -2.68 -4.62
N GLU A 429 20.39 -3.03 -5.08
CA GLU A 429 19.74 -4.28 -4.67
C GLU A 429 20.11 -5.50 -5.52
N ALA A 430 20.39 -5.35 -6.83
CA ALA A 430 20.71 -6.48 -7.69
C ALA A 430 22.02 -7.21 -7.31
N PRO A 431 23.13 -6.51 -7.00
CA PRO A 431 24.35 -7.19 -6.52
C PRO A 431 24.12 -7.92 -5.20
N MET A 432 23.30 -7.37 -4.31
CA MET A 432 22.95 -8.02 -3.05
C MET A 432 22.14 -9.30 -3.31
N MET A 433 21.17 -9.26 -4.21
CA MET A 433 20.39 -10.44 -4.59
C MET A 433 21.27 -11.53 -5.21
N VAL A 434 22.20 -11.15 -6.10
CA VAL A 434 23.20 -12.09 -6.66
C VAL A 434 24.07 -12.72 -5.57
N LYS A 435 24.45 -11.96 -4.54
CA LYS A 435 25.20 -12.49 -3.38
C LYS A 435 24.38 -13.53 -2.61
N TYR A 436 23.09 -13.29 -2.37
CA TYR A 436 22.21 -14.25 -1.72
C TYR A 436 22.04 -15.54 -2.56
N LEU A 437 21.88 -15.40 -3.88
CA LEU A 437 21.85 -16.54 -4.82
C LEU A 437 23.11 -17.39 -4.76
N ARG A 438 24.30 -16.73 -4.74
CA ARG A 438 25.60 -17.45 -4.68
C ARG A 438 25.85 -18.17 -3.36
N LYS A 439 25.35 -17.60 -2.25
CA LYS A 439 25.48 -18.22 -0.91
C LYS A 439 24.50 -19.38 -0.68
N GLY A 440 23.58 -19.64 -1.62
CA GLY A 440 22.54 -20.65 -1.44
C GLY A 440 21.54 -20.29 -0.32
N GLU A 441 21.37 -19.00 -0.06
CA GLU A 441 20.38 -18.48 0.88
C GLU A 441 19.01 -18.28 0.20
N LEU A 442 19.02 -18.37 -1.13
CA LEU A 442 17.86 -18.38 -2.05
C LEU A 442 17.72 -19.77 -2.68
#